data_6ddc924712b40978b49e8be14ce2b013
#
_entry.id   6ddc924712b40978b49e8be14ce2b013
#
_cell.length_a   1.000
_cell.length_b   1.000
_cell.length_c   1.000
_cell.angle_alpha   90.00
_cell.angle_beta   90.00
_cell.angle_gamma   90.00
#
_symmetry.space_group_name_H-M   'P 1'
#
loop_
_entity.id
_entity.type
_entity.pdbx_description
1 polymer ?
#
loop_
_entity_poly.entity_id
_entity_poly.type
_entity_poly.pdbx_seq_one_letter_code
_entity_poly.pdbx_strand_id
1 'polypeptide(L)'
;MPGTETKIWLALKSRIATIPGGLAIAYPADVYTPTDAAYIAVGRVNIAPERVFVASGAHERRGTLTLSHVAPIGQDQAVYEEAGAKIAAHFPADLCMNFQGIAVEVVSASHVVDGYRDGAWWRTPVNVFWRASA
;
A
#
# COMPACT_ATOMS: atom_id res chain seq x y z
N MET A 1 13.47 -4.07 -20.40
CA MET A 1 12.54 -4.86 -19.57
C MET A 1 12.61 -4.39 -18.13
N PRO A 2 11.48 -4.18 -17.44
CA PRO A 2 11.51 -3.83 -16.04
C PRO A 2 12.10 -4.97 -15.20
N GLY A 3 12.82 -4.64 -14.14
CA GLY A 3 13.28 -5.61 -13.16
C GLY A 3 12.13 -6.12 -12.29
N THR A 4 12.43 -7.14 -11.47
CA THR A 4 11.41 -7.77 -10.61
C THR A 4 10.79 -6.78 -9.62
N GLU A 5 11.60 -5.96 -8.98
CA GLU A 5 11.11 -4.95 -8.03
C GLU A 5 10.19 -3.94 -8.70
N THR A 6 10.50 -3.53 -9.92
CA THR A 6 9.66 -2.64 -10.71
C THR A 6 8.32 -3.28 -11.05
N LYS A 7 8.33 -4.55 -11.43
CA LYS A 7 7.09 -5.29 -11.73
C LYS A 7 6.21 -5.43 -10.50
N ILE A 8 6.81 -5.69 -9.34
CA ILE A 8 6.10 -5.74 -8.05
C ILE A 8 5.44 -4.38 -7.78
N TRP A 9 6.21 -3.30 -7.93
CA TRP A 9 5.68 -1.96 -7.72
C TRP A 9 4.52 -1.65 -8.68
N LEU A 10 4.64 -2.00 -9.94
CA LEU A 10 3.59 -1.76 -10.93
C LEU A 10 2.33 -2.57 -10.66
N ALA A 11 2.47 -3.81 -10.15
CA ALA A 11 1.33 -4.61 -9.71
C ALA A 11 0.60 -3.94 -8.54
N LEU A 12 1.35 -3.49 -7.54
CA LEU A 12 0.79 -2.77 -6.38
C LEU A 12 0.14 -1.45 -6.82
N LYS A 13 0.80 -0.69 -7.67
CA LYS A 13 0.32 0.60 -8.16
C LYS A 13 -0.99 0.45 -8.94
N SER A 14 -1.11 -0.58 -9.75
CA SER A 14 -2.35 -0.86 -10.48
C SER A 14 -3.53 -1.07 -9.54
N ARG A 15 -3.31 -1.78 -8.43
CA ARG A 15 -4.36 -2.01 -7.43
C ARG A 15 -4.69 -0.73 -6.67
N ILE A 16 -3.67 0.04 -6.31
CA ILE A 16 -3.86 1.33 -5.62
C ILE A 16 -4.72 2.27 -6.45
N ALA A 17 -4.50 2.31 -7.76
CA ALA A 17 -5.25 3.18 -8.65
C ALA A 17 -6.76 2.86 -8.69
N THR A 18 -7.15 1.67 -8.26
CA THR A 18 -8.55 1.24 -8.25
C THR A 18 -9.25 1.44 -6.90
N ILE A 19 -8.58 2.03 -5.91
CA ILE A 19 -9.20 2.30 -4.60
C ILE A 19 -10.42 3.19 -4.79
N PRO A 20 -11.61 2.77 -4.29
CA PRO A 20 -12.81 3.58 -4.45
C PRO A 20 -12.78 4.85 -3.61
N GLY A 21 -13.58 5.84 -3.99
CA GLY A 21 -13.71 7.09 -3.25
C GLY A 21 -13.18 8.32 -3.99
N GLY A 22 -12.47 8.14 -5.11
CA GLY A 22 -12.00 9.26 -5.94
C GLY A 22 -10.97 10.16 -5.28
N LEU A 23 -10.27 9.68 -4.23
CA LEU A 23 -9.24 10.44 -3.55
C LEU A 23 -7.99 10.58 -4.43
N ALA A 24 -7.32 11.72 -4.33
CA ALA A 24 -6.01 11.89 -4.94
C ALA A 24 -5.00 10.96 -4.27
N ILE A 25 -4.01 10.49 -5.03
CA ILE A 25 -3.00 9.56 -4.52
C ILE A 25 -1.62 10.19 -4.72
N ALA A 26 -0.90 10.33 -3.61
CA ALA A 26 0.47 10.83 -3.60
C ALA A 26 1.43 9.63 -3.63
N TYR A 27 1.94 9.29 -4.80
CA TYR A 27 2.88 8.18 -4.96
C TYR A 27 4.28 8.57 -4.50
N PRO A 28 5.11 7.59 -4.07
CA PRO A 28 6.51 7.86 -3.75
C PRO A 28 7.23 8.49 -4.94
N ALA A 29 8.11 9.42 -4.67
CA ALA A 29 8.89 10.17 -5.65
C ALA A 29 8.10 11.12 -6.54
N ASP A 30 6.78 11.14 -6.46
CA ASP A 30 5.98 12.15 -7.14
C ASP A 30 5.94 13.44 -6.33
N VAL A 31 5.83 14.56 -7.05
CA VAL A 31 5.60 15.86 -6.41
C VAL A 31 4.10 16.04 -6.26
N TYR A 32 3.62 16.00 -5.02
CA TYR A 32 2.22 16.20 -4.71
C TYR A 32 2.04 17.45 -3.84
N THR A 33 1.19 18.35 -4.30
CA THR A 33 0.84 19.55 -3.53
C THR A 33 -0.51 19.31 -2.85
N PRO A 34 -0.55 19.18 -1.51
CA PRO A 34 -1.81 18.98 -0.80
C PRO A 34 -2.76 20.15 -1.01
N THR A 35 -4.05 19.83 -1.15
CA THR A 35 -5.14 20.77 -1.15
C THR A 35 -5.90 20.66 0.17
N ASP A 36 -7.07 21.29 0.29
CA ASP A 36 -7.90 21.14 1.49
C ASP A 36 -8.66 19.81 1.52
N ALA A 37 -8.54 18.99 0.47
CA ALA A 37 -9.22 17.70 0.35
C ALA A 37 -8.35 16.57 0.90
N ALA A 38 -9.00 15.51 1.37
CA ALA A 38 -8.31 14.28 1.79
C ALA A 38 -7.59 13.64 0.61
N TYR A 39 -6.48 12.95 0.89
CA TYR A 39 -5.73 12.19 -0.10
C TYR A 39 -5.09 10.96 0.53
N ILE A 40 -4.55 10.09 -0.31
CA ILE A 40 -3.83 8.88 0.13
C ILE A 40 -2.35 9.08 -0.15
N ALA A 41 -1.52 8.98 0.88
CA ALA A 41 -0.06 8.99 0.75
C ALA A 41 0.45 7.56 0.70
N VAL A 42 1.29 7.24 -0.27
CA VAL A 42 1.80 5.89 -0.52
C VAL A 42 3.26 5.79 -0.10
N GLY A 43 3.58 4.76 0.68
CA GLY A 43 4.96 4.41 1.03
C GLY A 43 5.16 2.91 0.86
N ARG A 44 6.37 2.49 0.55
CA ARG A 44 6.69 1.08 0.37
C ARG A 44 8.06 0.76 0.99
N VAL A 45 8.10 -0.32 1.75
CA VAL A 45 9.33 -0.86 2.31
C VAL A 45 9.56 -2.26 1.73
N ASN A 46 10.68 -2.46 1.06
CA ASN A 46 11.07 -3.77 0.56
C ASN A 46 11.98 -4.47 1.59
N ILE A 47 11.73 -5.75 1.80
CA ILE A 47 12.61 -6.61 2.58
C ILE A 47 13.54 -7.32 1.60
N ALA A 48 14.80 -7.55 1.98
CA ALA A 48 15.77 -8.20 1.12
C ALA A 48 15.24 -9.56 0.62
N PRO A 49 15.50 -9.92 -0.65
CA PRO A 49 15.08 -11.21 -1.19
C PRO A 49 15.63 -12.37 -0.39
N GLU A 50 14.81 -13.40 -0.22
CA GLU A 50 15.15 -14.60 0.51
C GLU A 50 15.03 -15.81 -0.41
N ARG A 51 16.07 -16.66 -0.42
CA ARG A 51 16.04 -17.86 -1.27
C ARG A 51 15.10 -18.90 -0.66
N VAL A 52 14.03 -19.23 -1.39
CA VAL A 52 13.05 -20.22 -0.95
C VAL A 52 13.52 -21.64 -1.25
N PHE A 53 14.07 -21.86 -2.47
CA PHE A 53 14.56 -23.15 -2.89
C PHE A 53 16.02 -23.05 -3.31
N VAL A 54 16.90 -23.76 -2.60
CA VAL A 54 18.34 -23.73 -2.87
C VAL A 54 18.64 -24.25 -4.27
N ALA A 55 17.99 -25.35 -4.66
CA ALA A 55 18.26 -26.01 -5.96
C ALA A 55 17.74 -25.18 -7.15
N SER A 56 16.64 -24.47 -7.02
CA SER A 56 16.05 -23.72 -8.12
C SER A 56 16.56 -22.29 -8.23
N GLY A 57 17.18 -21.77 -7.16
CA GLY A 57 17.59 -20.38 -7.11
C GLY A 57 16.43 -19.38 -6.98
N ALA A 58 15.19 -19.85 -6.81
CA ALA A 58 14.03 -18.98 -6.65
C ALA A 58 14.13 -18.19 -5.33
N HIS A 59 13.69 -16.95 -5.38
CA HIS A 59 13.70 -16.06 -4.22
C HIS A 59 12.30 -15.58 -3.92
N GLU A 60 11.97 -15.48 -2.64
CA GLU A 60 10.78 -14.80 -2.17
C GLU A 60 11.13 -13.36 -1.84
N ARG A 61 10.32 -12.44 -2.35
CA ARG A 61 10.43 -11.03 -2.02
C ARG A 61 9.23 -10.62 -1.19
N ARG A 62 9.47 -9.87 -0.14
CA ARG A 62 8.45 -9.41 0.78
C ARG A 62 8.59 -7.93 1.03
N GLY A 63 7.53 -7.32 1.55
CA GLY A 63 7.57 -5.94 1.97
C GLY A 63 6.27 -5.50 2.59
N THR A 64 6.25 -4.22 2.92
CA THR A 64 5.07 -3.56 3.46
C THR A 64 4.74 -2.37 2.57
N LEU A 65 3.48 -2.31 2.15
CA LEU A 65 2.92 -1.14 1.48
C LEU A 65 2.12 -0.37 2.53
N THR A 66 2.44 0.89 2.73
CA THR A 66 1.70 1.74 3.66
C THR A 66 0.89 2.75 2.87
N LEU A 67 -0.42 2.71 3.08
CA LEU A 67 -1.37 3.63 2.46
C LEU A 67 -1.96 4.47 3.58
N SER A 68 -1.55 5.73 3.68
CA SER A 68 -2.03 6.62 4.72
C SER A 68 -3.16 7.48 4.20
N HIS A 69 -4.32 7.40 4.85
CA HIS A 69 -5.41 8.35 4.60
C HIS A 69 -5.06 9.64 5.34
N VAL A 70 -4.89 10.72 4.59
CA VAL A 70 -4.53 12.04 5.14
C VAL A 70 -5.69 12.99 4.90
N ALA A 71 -6.24 13.53 5.97
CA ALA A 71 -7.39 14.42 5.91
C ALA A 71 -7.24 15.58 6.88
N PRO A 72 -7.89 16.71 6.62
CA PRO A 72 -7.90 17.83 7.58
C PRO A 72 -8.46 17.39 8.94
N ILE A 73 -7.89 17.91 10.01
CA ILE A 73 -8.39 17.65 11.37
C ILE A 73 -9.75 18.35 11.57
N GLY A 74 -10.51 17.89 12.56
CA GLY A 74 -11.78 18.50 12.94
C GLY A 74 -12.97 17.56 12.89
N GLN A 75 -12.75 16.27 12.63
CA GLN A 75 -13.80 15.26 12.65
C GLN A 75 -13.54 14.25 13.78
N ASP A 76 -14.56 13.45 14.10
CA ASP A 76 -14.41 12.37 15.06
C ASP A 76 -13.44 11.33 14.51
N GLN A 77 -12.65 10.71 15.40
CA GLN A 77 -11.71 9.67 15.07
C GLN A 77 -12.37 8.52 14.30
N ALA A 78 -13.62 8.20 14.59
CA ALA A 78 -14.36 7.15 13.89
C ALA A 78 -14.46 7.39 12.38
N VAL A 79 -14.54 8.64 11.93
CA VAL A 79 -14.59 8.97 10.50
C VAL A 79 -13.26 8.61 9.83
N TYR A 80 -12.15 8.89 10.48
CA TYR A 80 -10.83 8.59 9.94
C TYR A 80 -10.53 7.09 9.96
N GLU A 81 -10.95 6.39 11.02
CA GLU A 81 -10.80 4.94 11.11
C GLU A 81 -11.60 4.24 10.02
N GLU A 82 -12.81 4.69 9.75
CA GLU A 82 -13.65 4.13 8.69
C GLU A 82 -13.03 4.34 7.31
N ALA A 83 -12.42 5.48 7.07
CA ALA A 83 -11.70 5.73 5.82
C ALA A 83 -10.51 4.76 5.67
N GLY A 84 -9.77 4.52 6.74
CA GLY A 84 -8.70 3.53 6.76
C GLY A 84 -9.22 2.12 6.52
N ALA A 85 -10.36 1.76 7.12
CA ALA A 85 -10.99 0.45 6.95
C ALA A 85 -11.39 0.20 5.49
N LYS A 86 -11.86 1.21 4.78
CA LYS A 86 -12.18 1.10 3.35
C LYS A 86 -10.96 0.84 2.50
N ILE A 87 -9.83 1.46 2.83
CA ILE A 87 -8.56 1.21 2.15
C ILE A 87 -8.11 -0.23 2.45
N ALA A 88 -8.16 -0.65 3.71
CA ALA A 88 -7.78 -2.00 4.10
C ALA A 88 -8.63 -3.08 3.40
N ALA A 89 -9.93 -2.83 3.24
CA ALA A 89 -10.83 -3.75 2.57
C ALA A 89 -10.50 -3.93 1.08
N HIS A 90 -9.81 -2.97 0.47
CA HIS A 90 -9.37 -3.06 -0.93
C HIS A 90 -8.17 -4.00 -1.10
N PHE A 91 -7.49 -4.35 -0.01
CA PHE A 91 -6.35 -5.27 0.01
C PHE A 91 -6.63 -6.42 0.98
N PRO A 92 -7.63 -7.28 0.68
CA PRO A 92 -7.94 -8.40 1.56
C PRO A 92 -6.83 -9.44 1.55
N ALA A 93 -6.76 -10.26 2.60
CA ALA A 93 -5.84 -11.38 2.65
C ALA A 93 -6.03 -12.28 1.42
N ASP A 94 -4.95 -12.85 0.92
CA ASP A 94 -4.90 -13.72 -0.26
C ASP A 94 -5.23 -13.04 -1.60
N LEU A 95 -5.38 -11.71 -1.62
CA LEU A 95 -5.50 -10.97 -2.87
C LEU A 95 -4.23 -11.18 -3.69
N CYS A 96 -4.39 -11.57 -4.95
CA CYS A 96 -3.27 -11.76 -5.87
C CYS A 96 -3.30 -10.69 -6.95
N MET A 97 -2.18 -10.00 -7.10
CA MET A 97 -1.98 -8.94 -8.09
C MET A 97 -0.91 -9.41 -9.07
N ASN A 98 -1.21 -9.32 -10.36
CA ASN A 98 -0.30 -9.82 -11.39
C ASN A 98 0.17 -8.71 -12.31
N PHE A 99 1.45 -8.75 -12.67
CA PHE A 99 2.01 -7.84 -13.67
C PHE A 99 3.18 -8.53 -14.38
N GLN A 100 3.04 -8.76 -15.68
CA GLN A 100 4.09 -9.33 -16.53
C GLN A 100 4.76 -10.57 -15.93
N GLY A 101 3.95 -11.53 -15.48
CA GLY A 101 4.44 -12.82 -14.96
C GLY A 101 4.83 -12.82 -13.49
N ILE A 102 4.80 -11.68 -12.82
CA ILE A 102 5.02 -11.60 -11.37
C ILE A 102 3.66 -11.59 -10.68
N ALA A 103 3.52 -12.44 -9.67
CA ALA A 103 2.34 -12.48 -8.80
C ALA A 103 2.73 -11.91 -7.43
N VAL A 104 1.98 -10.90 -7.00
CA VAL A 104 2.13 -10.29 -5.68
C VAL A 104 0.90 -10.65 -4.86
N GLU A 105 1.10 -11.27 -3.71
CA GLU A 105 0.03 -11.76 -2.85
C GLU A 105 0.01 -10.98 -1.55
N VAL A 106 -1.18 -10.61 -1.08
CA VAL A 106 -1.38 -10.04 0.25
C VAL A 106 -1.36 -11.18 1.26
N VAL A 107 -0.37 -11.15 2.17
CA VAL A 107 -0.08 -12.28 3.07
C VAL A 107 -1.11 -12.43 4.18
N SER A 108 -1.60 -11.32 4.70
CA SER A 108 -2.52 -11.30 5.84
C SER A 108 -3.49 -10.14 5.70
N ALA A 109 -4.51 -10.09 6.56
CA ALA A 109 -5.42 -8.96 6.58
C ALA A 109 -4.64 -7.64 6.75
N SER A 110 -5.00 -6.64 5.96
CA SER A 110 -4.37 -5.33 6.05
C SER A 110 -4.70 -4.68 7.39
N HIS A 111 -3.70 -4.06 8.00
CA HIS A 111 -3.79 -3.52 9.35
C HIS A 111 -3.98 -2.01 9.31
N VAL A 112 -5.10 -1.55 9.90
CA VAL A 112 -5.33 -0.11 10.12
C VAL A 112 -4.60 0.28 11.40
N VAL A 113 -3.58 1.11 11.27
CA VAL A 113 -2.77 1.58 12.40
C VAL A 113 -3.47 2.77 13.04
N ASP A 114 -3.27 2.95 14.35
CA ASP A 114 -3.81 4.11 15.04
C ASP A 114 -3.37 5.40 14.36
N GLY A 115 -4.34 6.26 14.09
CA GLY A 115 -4.09 7.54 13.47
C GLY A 115 -3.34 8.50 14.39
N TYR A 116 -2.75 9.49 13.79
CA TYR A 116 -2.03 10.54 14.53
C TYR A 116 -2.14 11.89 13.82
N ARG A 117 -1.94 12.94 14.60
CA ARG A 117 -1.97 14.29 14.09
C ARG A 117 -0.62 14.67 13.48
N ASP A 118 -0.66 15.25 12.29
CA ASP A 118 0.51 15.79 11.61
C ASP A 118 0.20 17.22 11.16
N GLY A 119 0.50 18.19 12.01
CA GLY A 119 0.15 19.59 11.78
C GLY A 119 -1.36 19.79 11.71
N ALA A 120 -1.85 20.28 10.59
CA ALA A 120 -3.28 20.50 10.34
C ALA A 120 -3.97 19.26 9.76
N TRP A 121 -3.28 18.12 9.69
CA TRP A 121 -3.74 16.89 9.07
C TRP A 121 -3.84 15.77 10.08
N TRP A 122 -4.75 14.84 9.83
CA TRP A 122 -4.83 13.57 10.54
C TRP A 122 -4.44 12.45 9.59
N ARG A 123 -3.44 11.66 9.98
CA ARG A 123 -2.95 10.53 9.18
C ARG A 123 -3.41 9.21 9.80
N THR A 124 -4.01 8.37 8.97
CA THR A 124 -4.43 7.02 9.37
C THR A 124 -3.68 6.02 8.46
N PRO A 125 -2.57 5.46 8.92
CA PRO A 125 -1.81 4.50 8.12
C PRO A 125 -2.54 3.17 8.00
N VAL A 126 -2.45 2.55 6.82
CA VAL A 126 -2.91 1.18 6.58
C VAL A 126 -1.73 0.39 6.05
N ASN A 127 -1.33 -0.64 6.75
CA ASN A 127 -0.22 -1.50 6.35
C ASN A 127 -0.72 -2.73 5.60
N VAL A 128 -0.21 -2.92 4.39
CA VAL A 128 -0.48 -4.08 3.55
C VAL A 128 0.80 -4.89 3.45
N PHE A 129 0.76 -6.12 3.96
CA PHE A 129 1.92 -7.02 3.93
C PHE A 129 1.81 -7.90 2.68
N TRP A 130 2.84 -7.88 1.86
CA TRP A 130 2.83 -8.59 0.58
C TRP A 130 4.07 -9.47 0.43
N ARG A 131 3.94 -10.48 -0.43
CA ARG A 131 5.06 -11.30 -0.89
C ARG A 131 4.94 -11.55 -2.39
N ALA A 132 6.07 -11.78 -3.01
CA ALA A 132 6.13 -12.15 -4.41
C ALA A 132 7.24 -13.18 -4.60
N SER A 133 7.01 -14.13 -5.48
CA SER A 133 8.01 -15.11 -5.89
C SER A 133 8.39 -14.86 -7.34
N ALA A 134 9.67 -14.93 -7.62
CA ALA A 134 10.21 -14.70 -8.97
C ALA A 134 11.13 -15.84 -9.38
#